data_5e0049beade36a20a111a56f260fc6c4
#
_entry.id   5e0049beade36a20a111a56f260fc6c4
#
_cell.length_a   1.000
_cell.length_b   1.000
_cell.length_c   1.000
_cell.angle_alpha   90.00
_cell.angle_beta   90.00
_cell.angle_gamma   90.00
#
_symmetry.space_group_name_H-M   'P 1'
#
loop_
_entity.id
_entity.type
_entity.pdbx_description
1 polymer ?
#
loop_
_entity_poly.entity_id
_entity_poly.type
_entity_poly.pdbx_seq_one_letter_code
_entity_poly.pdbx_strand_id
1 'polypeptide(L)'
;MPEDAAPVTSTDLNNALYAAKRERATILALLAMLFYQGFAVSIDAIAATWIGKSFNLDGAGIARLFAWISLSSLGALALSRMIDRFGRRRMILWCIAAMPVCSLASAVATRLSVFTAFQILLFAFVGAAGAGCVVMLSEELPIARRAHGQSIGGLAGSVGAGVCVFLMPIFVAYGWSWRWMFVISAAGIAMLPAMARLLPESNRWERSDAEGITRRTNFYDVFQPLYRKRAITMIVCALAAAISTTAANAFGYYHAVSVVGLSAASTSTMTIVAGGIALVGFPLGAWTAERFGRVPTVVSFGILITAGHLWFYWGPPTHFAWPLMWLATGYFWFNVCDSGATVGSNAAATELFPTALRGTMMGWFALVSAIGAVISNAAVAILATRMGGLSIVVGALSIVGIPAAILFGMVIDETRGLSLETASKEEQFHPPEN
;
A
#
# COMPACT_ATOMS: atom_id res chain seq x y z
N MET A 1 -24.13 -18.31 44.66
CA MET A 1 -23.43 -17.19 45.35
C MET A 1 -22.41 -16.71 44.34
N PRO A 2 -22.42 -15.45 43.94
CA PRO A 2 -21.36 -14.90 43.10
C PRO A 2 -20.11 -14.73 43.96
N GLU A 3 -18.97 -15.29 43.47
CA GLU A 3 -17.66 -15.13 44.06
C GLU A 3 -17.32 -13.65 44.27
N ASP A 4 -16.88 -13.33 45.47
CA ASP A 4 -16.41 -11.99 45.83
C ASP A 4 -15.24 -11.56 44.93
N ALA A 5 -15.52 -10.64 44.01
CA ALA A 5 -14.45 -9.97 43.25
C ALA A 5 -13.64 -9.13 44.26
N ALA A 6 -12.38 -9.48 44.41
CA ALA A 6 -11.42 -8.76 45.24
C ALA A 6 -11.46 -7.24 44.92
N PRO A 7 -11.41 -6.34 45.89
CA PRO A 7 -11.49 -4.91 45.64
C PRO A 7 -10.30 -4.44 44.79
N VAL A 8 -10.58 -3.80 43.64
CA VAL A 8 -9.55 -3.22 42.74
C VAL A 8 -8.73 -2.23 43.54
N THR A 9 -7.45 -2.46 43.70
CA THR A 9 -6.57 -1.57 44.48
C THR A 9 -6.22 -0.31 43.64
N SER A 10 -5.87 0.78 44.32
CA SER A 10 -5.38 2.00 43.67
C SER A 10 -4.14 1.75 42.82
N THR A 11 -3.34 0.74 43.18
CA THR A 11 -2.18 0.27 42.43
C THR A 11 -2.59 -0.39 41.11
N ASP A 12 -3.65 -1.19 41.10
CA ASP A 12 -4.18 -1.84 39.90
C ASP A 12 -4.76 -0.78 38.92
N LEU A 13 -5.44 0.22 39.45
CA LEU A 13 -5.97 1.32 38.66
C LEU A 13 -4.86 2.15 38.01
N ASN A 14 -3.81 2.45 38.77
CA ASN A 14 -2.64 3.17 38.25
C ASN A 14 -1.92 2.35 37.18
N ASN A 15 -1.70 1.05 37.39
CA ASN A 15 -1.09 0.16 36.40
C ASN A 15 -1.89 0.09 35.11
N ALA A 16 -3.22 -0.01 35.20
CA ALA A 16 -4.12 0.00 34.05
C ALA A 16 -4.07 1.33 33.28
N LEU A 17 -3.99 2.46 33.99
CA LEU A 17 -3.83 3.78 33.39
C LEU A 17 -2.49 3.97 32.67
N TYR A 18 -1.41 3.47 33.27
CA TYR A 18 -0.06 3.47 32.64
C TYR A 18 -0.04 2.59 31.38
N ALA A 19 -0.63 1.42 31.43
CA ALA A 19 -0.76 0.52 30.26
C ALA A 19 -1.54 1.16 29.12
N ALA A 20 -2.70 1.77 29.43
CA ALA A 20 -3.52 2.48 28.44
C ALA A 20 -2.81 3.70 27.82
N LYS A 21 -2.03 4.47 28.62
CA LYS A 21 -1.24 5.58 28.11
C LYS A 21 -0.12 5.10 27.20
N ARG A 22 0.56 4.01 27.55
CA ARG A 22 1.62 3.40 26.74
C ARG A 22 1.05 2.89 25.41
N GLU A 23 -0.06 2.16 25.43
CA GLU A 23 -0.76 1.69 24.22
C GLU A 23 -1.10 2.85 23.27
N ARG A 24 -1.73 3.90 23.79
CA ARG A 24 -2.06 5.11 22.98
C ARG A 24 -0.83 5.77 22.39
N ALA A 25 0.24 5.90 23.15
CA ALA A 25 1.49 6.51 22.68
C ALA A 25 2.13 5.67 21.56
N THR A 26 2.11 4.34 21.68
CA THR A 26 2.60 3.41 20.65
C THR A 26 1.77 3.52 19.38
N ILE A 27 0.44 3.52 19.48
CA ILE A 27 -0.45 3.68 18.33
C ILE A 27 -0.18 5.01 17.62
N LEU A 28 -0.10 6.12 18.37
CA LEU A 28 0.19 7.44 17.78
C LEU A 28 1.55 7.47 17.07
N ALA A 29 2.56 6.82 17.62
CA ALA A 29 3.86 6.70 17.00
C ALA A 29 3.79 5.92 15.67
N LEU A 30 3.09 4.78 15.64
CA LEU A 30 2.88 3.99 14.42
C LEU A 30 2.08 4.75 13.37
N LEU A 31 1.04 5.50 13.76
CA LEU A 31 0.26 6.35 12.86
C LEU A 31 1.11 7.49 12.28
N ALA A 32 1.95 8.13 13.10
CA ALA A 32 2.87 9.17 12.62
C ALA A 32 3.87 8.60 11.60
N MET A 33 4.34 7.37 11.81
CA MET A 33 5.20 6.69 10.84
C MET A 33 4.47 6.38 9.53
N LEU A 34 3.24 5.89 9.59
CA LEU A 34 2.42 5.61 8.40
C LEU A 34 2.08 6.90 7.64
N PHE A 35 1.81 8.00 8.36
CA PHE A 35 1.67 9.33 7.75
C PHE A 35 2.95 9.74 7.01
N TYR A 36 4.11 9.63 7.66
CA TYR A 36 5.39 9.95 7.06
C TYR A 36 5.70 9.09 5.83
N GLN A 37 5.39 7.80 5.90
CA GLN A 37 5.49 6.89 4.77
C GLN A 37 4.62 7.34 3.59
N GLY A 38 3.35 7.66 3.83
CA GLY A 38 2.43 8.14 2.79
C GLY A 38 2.95 9.40 2.11
N PHE A 39 3.49 10.35 2.88
CA PHE A 39 4.13 11.54 2.34
C PHE A 39 5.34 11.20 1.45
N ALA A 40 6.28 10.40 1.97
CA ALA A 40 7.54 10.08 1.29
C ALA A 40 7.34 9.33 -0.04
N VAL A 41 6.41 8.34 -0.06
CA VAL A 41 6.10 7.55 -1.27
C VAL A 41 5.44 8.39 -2.36
N SER A 42 4.67 9.42 -1.98
CA SER A 42 3.90 10.21 -2.94
C SER A 42 4.74 11.26 -3.67
N ILE A 43 5.94 11.60 -3.17
CA ILE A 43 6.75 12.68 -3.76
C ILE A 43 7.07 12.41 -5.23
N ASP A 44 7.53 11.20 -5.58
CA ASP A 44 7.95 10.88 -6.95
C ASP A 44 6.80 10.99 -7.94
N ALA A 45 5.62 10.46 -7.58
CA ALA A 45 4.45 10.49 -8.43
C ALA A 45 3.94 11.94 -8.65
N ILE A 46 3.91 12.75 -7.57
CA ILE A 46 3.42 14.13 -7.61
C ILE A 46 4.42 15.06 -8.31
N ALA A 47 5.72 14.88 -8.04
CA ALA A 47 6.78 15.69 -8.65
C ALA A 47 7.26 15.18 -10.02
N ALA A 48 6.69 14.09 -10.57
CA ALA A 48 7.15 13.43 -11.78
C ALA A 48 7.39 14.37 -12.97
N THR A 49 6.48 15.32 -13.19
CA THR A 49 6.60 16.35 -14.25
C THR A 49 7.86 17.20 -14.08
N TRP A 50 8.16 17.63 -12.87
CA TRP A 50 9.31 18.51 -12.58
C TRP A 50 10.61 17.75 -12.49
N ILE A 51 10.59 16.50 -12.02
CA ILE A 51 11.71 15.54 -12.09
C ILE A 51 12.08 15.33 -13.54
N GLY A 52 11.08 15.05 -14.40
CA GLY A 52 11.28 14.89 -15.84
C GLY A 52 11.95 16.10 -16.49
N LYS A 53 11.47 17.30 -16.20
CA LYS A 53 12.08 18.55 -16.71
C LYS A 53 13.52 18.73 -16.22
N SER A 54 13.81 18.42 -14.95
CA SER A 54 15.15 18.61 -14.37
C SER A 54 16.20 17.64 -14.91
N PHE A 55 15.80 16.43 -15.30
CA PHE A 55 16.68 15.38 -15.83
C PHE A 55 16.51 15.16 -17.35
N ASN A 56 15.74 16.05 -18.04
CA ASN A 56 15.45 15.94 -19.47
C ASN A 56 14.84 14.59 -19.86
N LEU A 57 13.87 14.12 -19.08
CA LEU A 57 13.15 12.88 -19.33
C LEU A 57 11.81 13.16 -19.99
N ASP A 58 11.50 12.40 -21.02
CA ASP A 58 10.15 12.27 -21.57
C ASP A 58 9.28 11.33 -20.72
N GLY A 59 8.04 11.11 -21.11
CA GLY A 59 7.14 10.19 -20.40
C GLY A 59 7.67 8.76 -20.31
N ALA A 60 8.35 8.27 -21.36
CA ALA A 60 8.99 6.96 -21.36
C ALA A 60 10.22 6.93 -20.42
N GLY A 61 10.96 8.03 -20.33
CA GLY A 61 12.08 8.21 -19.40
C GLY A 61 11.61 8.16 -17.94
N ILE A 62 10.50 8.83 -17.61
CA ILE A 62 9.90 8.78 -16.28
C ILE A 62 9.39 7.36 -15.97
N ALA A 63 8.79 6.67 -16.94
CA ALA A 63 8.35 5.30 -16.76
C ALA A 63 9.54 4.34 -16.49
N ARG A 64 10.68 4.54 -17.18
CA ARG A 64 11.93 3.81 -16.87
C ARG A 64 12.42 4.09 -15.46
N LEU A 65 12.40 5.34 -15.01
CA LEU A 65 12.74 5.71 -13.64
C LEU A 65 11.86 4.95 -12.64
N PHE A 66 10.54 4.97 -12.82
CA PHE A 66 9.61 4.27 -11.94
C PHE A 66 9.76 2.74 -12.01
N ALA A 67 10.10 2.17 -13.16
CA ALA A 67 10.41 0.75 -13.29
C ALA A 67 11.64 0.36 -12.43
N TRP A 68 12.71 1.17 -12.47
CA TRP A 68 13.87 0.97 -11.61
C TRP A 68 13.53 1.12 -10.12
N ILE A 69 12.76 2.16 -9.75
CA ILE A 69 12.32 2.37 -8.36
C ILE A 69 11.47 1.19 -7.88
N SER A 70 10.64 0.61 -8.73
CA SER A 70 9.80 -0.55 -8.36
C SER A 70 10.61 -1.79 -7.94
N LEU A 71 11.89 -1.90 -8.34
CA LEU A 71 12.80 -2.95 -7.85
C LEU A 71 13.06 -2.87 -6.34
N SER A 72 12.83 -1.69 -5.74
CA SER A 72 12.89 -1.51 -4.29
C SER A 72 12.00 -2.46 -3.51
N SER A 73 10.91 -2.94 -4.12
CA SER A 73 9.98 -3.90 -3.50
C SER A 73 10.66 -5.23 -3.16
N LEU A 74 11.67 -5.65 -3.95
CA LEU A 74 12.48 -6.82 -3.62
C LEU A 74 13.37 -6.56 -2.39
N GLY A 75 13.92 -5.34 -2.30
CA GLY A 75 14.67 -4.88 -1.12
C GLY A 75 13.78 -4.79 0.12
N ALA A 76 12.57 -4.26 -0.03
CA ALA A 76 11.58 -4.19 1.05
C ALA A 76 11.22 -5.59 1.57
N LEU A 77 11.05 -6.58 0.68
CA LEU A 77 10.78 -7.97 1.07
C LEU A 77 11.96 -8.58 1.86
N ALA A 78 13.19 -8.34 1.44
CA ALA A 78 14.39 -8.79 2.15
C ALA A 78 14.48 -8.15 3.54
N LEU A 79 14.25 -6.83 3.64
CA LEU A 79 14.26 -6.10 4.90
C LEU A 79 13.11 -6.53 5.82
N SER A 80 11.93 -6.84 5.29
CA SER A 80 10.79 -7.33 6.08
C SER A 80 11.11 -8.67 6.75
N ARG A 81 11.83 -9.57 6.07
CA ARG A 81 12.33 -10.82 6.69
C ARG A 81 13.34 -10.55 7.82
N MET A 82 14.16 -9.50 7.69
CA MET A 82 15.06 -9.08 8.75
C MET A 82 14.30 -8.53 9.97
N ILE A 83 13.13 -7.90 9.76
CA ILE A 83 12.24 -7.45 10.85
C ILE A 83 11.82 -8.62 11.73
N ASP A 84 11.44 -9.74 11.13
CA ASP A 84 11.05 -10.94 11.86
C ASP A 84 12.23 -11.60 12.58
N ARG A 85 13.44 -11.50 12.03
CA ARG A 85 14.65 -12.12 12.59
C ARG A 85 15.34 -11.31 13.69
N PHE A 86 15.43 -9.97 13.53
CA PHE A 86 16.22 -9.11 14.40
C PHE A 86 15.40 -8.29 15.39
N GLY A 87 14.08 -8.45 15.39
CA GLY A 87 13.16 -7.68 16.23
C GLY A 87 12.53 -6.52 15.47
N ARG A 88 11.24 -6.32 15.73
CA ARG A 88 10.42 -5.34 14.99
C ARG A 88 10.80 -3.92 15.30
N ARG A 89 10.92 -3.58 16.59
CA ARG A 89 11.31 -2.25 17.04
C ARG A 89 12.64 -1.82 16.45
N ARG A 90 13.65 -2.67 16.56
CA ARG A 90 15.01 -2.34 16.12
C ARG A 90 15.03 -2.06 14.62
N MET A 91 14.43 -2.91 13.81
CA MET A 91 14.42 -2.76 12.35
C MET A 91 13.58 -1.56 11.87
N ILE A 92 12.43 -1.30 12.50
CA ILE A 92 11.63 -0.11 12.21
C ILE A 92 12.43 1.16 12.49
N LEU A 93 13.14 1.25 13.62
CA LEU A 93 13.99 2.39 13.95
C LEU A 93 15.15 2.58 12.96
N TRP A 94 15.75 1.49 12.49
CA TRP A 94 16.77 1.55 11.44
C TRP A 94 16.18 2.11 10.12
N CYS A 95 15.01 1.66 9.73
CA CYS A 95 14.35 2.17 8.54
C CYS A 95 14.00 3.67 8.68
N ILE A 96 13.47 4.09 9.84
CA ILE A 96 13.14 5.50 10.14
C ILE A 96 14.40 6.38 10.12
N ALA A 97 15.55 5.86 10.51
CA ALA A 97 16.81 6.60 10.44
C ALA A 97 17.34 6.70 8.99
N ALA A 98 17.21 5.63 8.21
CA ALA A 98 17.75 5.55 6.86
C ALA A 98 16.90 6.35 5.84
N MET A 99 15.57 6.37 5.98
CA MET A 99 14.66 7.06 5.06
C MET A 99 14.97 8.56 4.87
N PRO A 100 15.13 9.38 5.95
CA PRO A 100 15.47 10.79 5.81
C PRO A 100 16.83 11.02 5.14
N VAL A 101 17.80 10.15 5.40
CA VAL A 101 19.13 10.22 4.77
C VAL A 101 19.00 9.98 3.26
N CYS A 102 18.29 8.95 2.85
CA CYS A 102 18.02 8.67 1.42
C CYS A 102 17.24 9.83 0.77
N SER A 103 16.27 10.38 1.47
CA SER A 103 15.48 11.52 1.00
C SER A 103 16.36 12.76 0.78
N LEU A 104 17.20 13.11 1.75
CA LEU A 104 18.14 14.23 1.62
C LEU A 104 19.15 14.01 0.49
N ALA A 105 19.69 12.80 0.36
CA ALA A 105 20.57 12.45 -0.75
C ALA A 105 19.89 12.57 -2.12
N SER A 106 18.61 12.22 -2.20
CA SER A 106 17.80 12.45 -3.40
C SER A 106 17.59 13.92 -3.71
N ALA A 107 17.38 14.77 -2.67
CA ALA A 107 17.23 16.22 -2.84
C ALA A 107 18.47 16.87 -3.47
N VAL A 108 19.66 16.42 -3.11
CA VAL A 108 20.93 17.01 -3.61
C VAL A 108 21.48 16.28 -4.85
N ALA A 109 20.85 15.20 -5.29
CA ALA A 109 21.31 14.42 -6.44
C ALA A 109 21.27 15.26 -7.73
N THR A 110 22.39 15.37 -8.42
CA THR A 110 22.55 16.08 -9.70
C THR A 110 22.48 15.12 -10.89
N ARG A 111 22.80 13.82 -10.68
CA ARG A 111 22.75 12.79 -11.71
C ARG A 111 21.54 11.89 -11.48
N LEU A 112 20.86 11.54 -12.58
CA LEU A 112 19.70 10.64 -12.56
C LEU A 112 20.02 9.29 -11.89
N SER A 113 21.19 8.69 -12.18
CA SER A 113 21.59 7.42 -11.60
C SER A 113 21.72 7.47 -10.08
N VAL A 114 22.26 8.57 -9.54
CA VAL A 114 22.39 8.78 -8.09
C VAL A 114 21.01 8.97 -7.47
N PHE A 115 20.16 9.79 -8.09
CA PHE A 115 18.78 9.97 -7.67
C PHE A 115 18.03 8.63 -7.62
N THR A 116 18.07 7.85 -8.71
CA THR A 116 17.42 6.54 -8.80
C THR A 116 17.90 5.57 -7.73
N ALA A 117 19.23 5.52 -7.49
CA ALA A 117 19.79 4.64 -6.47
C ALA A 117 19.26 4.95 -5.06
N PHE A 118 19.22 6.24 -4.69
CA PHE A 118 18.67 6.65 -3.40
C PHE A 118 17.15 6.47 -3.31
N GLN A 119 16.43 6.61 -4.42
CA GLN A 119 15.00 6.30 -4.44
C GLN A 119 14.72 4.80 -4.25
N ILE A 120 15.49 3.92 -4.89
CA ILE A 120 15.40 2.47 -4.67
C ILE A 120 15.59 2.14 -3.18
N LEU A 121 16.61 2.71 -2.55
CA LEU A 121 16.87 2.50 -1.13
C LEU A 121 15.75 3.09 -0.25
N LEU A 122 15.31 4.31 -0.54
CA LEU A 122 14.22 4.98 0.18
C LEU A 122 12.95 4.12 0.17
N PHE A 123 12.52 3.69 -1.01
CA PHE A 123 11.30 2.88 -1.13
C PHE A 123 11.44 1.49 -0.51
N ALA A 124 12.64 0.90 -0.51
CA ALA A 124 12.90 -0.36 0.20
C ALA A 124 12.72 -0.20 1.72
N PHE A 125 13.28 0.87 2.31
CA PHE A 125 13.11 1.17 3.73
C PHE A 125 11.68 1.56 4.08
N VAL A 126 11.02 2.35 3.24
CA VAL A 126 9.61 2.73 3.39
C VAL A 126 8.71 1.50 3.39
N GLY A 127 8.87 0.62 2.41
CA GLY A 127 8.07 -0.60 2.31
C GLY A 127 8.26 -1.54 3.52
N ALA A 128 9.51 -1.74 3.95
CA ALA A 128 9.81 -2.56 5.11
C ALA A 128 9.25 -1.95 6.42
N ALA A 129 9.46 -0.66 6.65
CA ALA A 129 8.95 0.02 7.83
C ALA A 129 7.43 -0.01 7.89
N GLY A 130 6.75 0.22 6.74
CA GLY A 130 5.30 0.17 6.64
C GLY A 130 4.75 -1.20 6.98
N ALA A 131 5.32 -2.26 6.40
CA ALA A 131 4.94 -3.63 6.74
C ALA A 131 5.13 -3.92 8.24
N GLY A 132 6.27 -3.51 8.81
CA GLY A 132 6.54 -3.64 10.24
C GLY A 132 5.53 -2.90 11.12
N CYS A 133 5.17 -1.66 10.75
CA CYS A 133 4.17 -0.86 11.48
C CYS A 133 2.77 -1.49 11.41
N VAL A 134 2.35 -2.00 10.26
CA VAL A 134 1.06 -2.67 10.07
C VAL A 134 0.97 -3.93 10.93
N VAL A 135 2.03 -4.74 10.96
CA VAL A 135 2.11 -5.94 11.81
C VAL A 135 2.07 -5.55 13.28
N MET A 136 2.90 -4.60 13.70
CA MET A 136 2.95 -4.13 15.09
C MET A 136 1.61 -3.56 15.56
N LEU A 137 0.94 -2.79 14.71
CA LEU A 137 -0.39 -2.25 14.99
C LEU A 137 -1.44 -3.35 15.21
N SER A 138 -1.33 -4.47 14.47
CA SER A 138 -2.22 -5.62 14.63
C SER A 138 -1.94 -6.46 15.89
N GLU A 139 -0.73 -6.38 16.42
CA GLU A 139 -0.30 -7.13 17.61
C GLU A 139 -0.59 -6.40 18.92
N GLU A 140 -0.42 -5.09 18.92
CA GLU A 140 -0.69 -4.24 20.08
C GLU A 140 -2.20 -4.02 20.32
N LEU A 141 -3.04 -4.20 19.30
CA LEU A 141 -4.48 -3.99 19.43
C LEU A 141 -5.23 -5.28 19.79
N PRO A 142 -6.25 -5.19 20.67
CA PRO A 142 -7.19 -6.28 20.92
C PRO A 142 -7.84 -6.76 19.62
N ILE A 143 -8.19 -8.05 19.52
CA ILE A 143 -8.76 -8.68 18.32
C ILE A 143 -9.94 -7.88 17.76
N ALA A 144 -10.85 -7.42 18.62
CA ALA A 144 -12.03 -6.62 18.23
C ALA A 144 -11.69 -5.24 17.62
N ARG A 145 -10.47 -4.71 17.84
CA ARG A 145 -10.06 -3.38 17.37
C ARG A 145 -8.99 -3.42 16.26
N ARG A 146 -8.51 -4.60 15.87
CA ARG A 146 -7.45 -4.74 14.86
C ARG A 146 -7.84 -4.17 13.51
N ALA A 147 -9.03 -4.50 13.01
CA ALA A 147 -9.53 -3.97 11.74
C ALA A 147 -9.64 -2.43 11.79
N HIS A 148 -10.10 -1.89 12.91
CA HIS A 148 -10.18 -0.44 13.12
C HIS A 148 -8.80 0.22 13.12
N GLY A 149 -7.81 -0.38 13.79
CA GLY A 149 -6.42 0.08 13.78
C GLY A 149 -5.80 0.09 12.38
N GLN A 150 -6.01 -0.96 11.59
CA GLN A 150 -5.56 -1.03 10.20
C GLN A 150 -6.18 0.07 9.32
N SER A 151 -7.49 0.32 9.50
CA SER A 151 -8.20 1.38 8.77
C SER A 151 -7.66 2.77 9.12
N ILE A 152 -7.42 3.05 10.41
CA ILE A 152 -6.83 4.33 10.84
C ILE A 152 -5.38 4.46 10.33
N GLY A 153 -4.61 3.36 10.30
CA GLY A 153 -3.27 3.34 9.73
C GLY A 153 -3.25 3.68 8.25
N GLY A 154 -4.16 3.10 7.47
CA GLY A 154 -4.34 3.42 6.05
C GLY A 154 -4.75 4.89 5.84
N LEU A 155 -5.66 5.40 6.68
CA LEU A 155 -6.06 6.80 6.67
C LEU A 155 -4.88 7.73 6.96
N ALA A 156 -4.05 7.42 7.95
CA ALA A 156 -2.85 8.22 8.26
C ALA A 156 -1.89 8.30 7.05
N GLY A 157 -1.66 7.17 6.37
CA GLY A 157 -0.88 7.16 5.12
C GLY A 157 -1.51 8.01 4.02
N SER A 158 -2.82 7.91 3.83
CA SER A 158 -3.55 8.72 2.83
C SER A 158 -3.49 10.22 3.13
N VAL A 159 -3.57 10.62 4.40
CA VAL A 159 -3.41 12.02 4.82
C VAL A 159 -1.98 12.49 4.54
N GLY A 160 -0.96 11.67 4.80
CA GLY A 160 0.43 11.97 4.43
C GLY A 160 0.61 12.23 2.93
N ALA A 161 0.05 11.37 2.09
CA ALA A 161 0.02 11.55 0.65
C ALA A 161 -0.72 12.84 0.24
N GLY A 162 -1.86 13.13 0.87
CA GLY A 162 -2.63 14.35 0.65
C GLY A 162 -1.85 15.63 0.96
N VAL A 163 -1.04 15.63 2.03
CA VAL A 163 -0.15 16.76 2.36
C VAL A 163 0.89 16.97 1.25
N CYS A 164 1.47 15.89 0.71
CA CYS A 164 2.38 15.97 -0.43
C CYS A 164 1.71 16.64 -1.64
N VAL A 165 0.49 16.20 -1.99
CA VAL A 165 -0.31 16.78 -3.08
C VAL A 165 -0.61 18.25 -2.83
N PHE A 166 -0.93 18.64 -1.60
CA PHE A 166 -1.25 20.02 -1.20
C PHE A 166 -0.04 20.96 -1.32
N LEU A 167 1.15 20.51 -0.98
CA LEU A 167 2.37 21.32 -0.99
C LEU A 167 2.85 21.65 -2.42
N MET A 168 2.64 20.76 -3.38
CA MET A 168 3.20 20.91 -4.74
C MET A 168 2.76 22.21 -5.45
N PRO A 169 1.48 22.59 -5.49
CA PRO A 169 1.07 23.86 -6.11
C PRO A 169 1.66 25.08 -5.41
N ILE A 170 1.88 25.02 -4.10
CA ILE A 170 2.53 26.10 -3.34
C ILE A 170 3.96 26.28 -3.85
N PHE A 171 4.72 25.19 -3.98
CA PHE A 171 6.10 25.25 -4.49
C PHE A 171 6.16 25.78 -5.92
N VAL A 172 5.23 25.36 -6.76
CA VAL A 172 5.13 25.87 -8.14
C VAL A 172 4.81 27.36 -8.16
N ALA A 173 3.88 27.83 -7.32
CA ALA A 173 3.47 29.24 -7.25
C ALA A 173 4.61 30.16 -6.78
N TYR A 174 5.42 29.71 -5.83
CA TYR A 174 6.57 30.47 -5.33
C TYR A 174 7.87 30.22 -6.11
N GLY A 175 7.86 29.42 -7.18
CA GLY A 175 9.03 29.08 -7.96
C GLY A 175 10.06 28.21 -7.21
N TRP A 176 9.63 27.53 -6.15
CA TRP A 176 10.52 26.66 -5.38
C TRP A 176 10.77 25.35 -6.13
N SER A 177 11.97 24.80 -5.94
CA SER A 177 12.32 23.52 -6.55
C SER A 177 11.53 22.37 -5.90
N TRP A 178 11.09 21.39 -6.70
CA TRP A 178 10.51 20.13 -6.25
C TRP A 178 11.42 19.38 -5.22
N ARG A 179 12.71 19.65 -5.24
CA ARG A 179 13.70 19.06 -4.34
C ARG A 179 13.42 19.37 -2.85
N TRP A 180 12.76 20.50 -2.57
CA TRP A 180 12.35 20.86 -1.22
C TRP A 180 11.37 19.87 -0.60
N MET A 181 10.59 19.14 -1.41
CA MET A 181 9.72 18.08 -0.89
C MET A 181 10.54 16.96 -0.25
N PHE A 182 11.67 16.60 -0.83
CA PHE A 182 12.60 15.64 -0.26
C PHE A 182 13.32 16.19 0.97
N VAL A 183 13.63 17.48 1.01
CA VAL A 183 14.20 18.13 2.21
C VAL A 183 13.19 18.12 3.37
N ILE A 184 11.91 18.39 3.09
CA ILE A 184 10.84 18.29 4.09
C ILE A 184 10.68 16.83 4.54
N SER A 185 10.72 15.88 3.64
CA SER A 185 10.73 14.45 4.00
C SER A 185 11.92 14.09 4.89
N ALA A 186 13.10 14.67 4.64
CA ALA A 186 14.28 14.46 5.47
C ALA A 186 14.09 14.97 6.91
N ALA A 187 13.23 15.98 7.14
CA ALA A 187 12.89 16.43 8.50
C ALA A 187 12.23 15.32 9.35
N GLY A 188 11.76 14.23 8.73
CA GLY A 188 11.27 13.02 9.41
C GLY A 188 12.29 12.40 10.37
N ILE A 189 13.59 12.73 10.25
CA ILE A 189 14.61 12.29 11.22
C ILE A 189 14.32 12.78 12.65
N ALA A 190 13.63 13.91 12.78
CA ALA A 190 13.21 14.45 14.07
C ALA A 190 12.22 13.54 14.82
N MET A 191 11.56 12.61 14.11
CA MET A 191 10.67 11.61 14.71
C MET A 191 11.47 10.50 15.43
N LEU A 192 12.73 10.26 15.04
CA LEU A 192 13.52 9.12 15.54
C LEU A 192 13.66 9.10 17.08
N PRO A 193 13.97 10.20 17.80
CA PRO A 193 14.06 10.17 19.25
C PRO A 193 12.72 9.86 19.93
N ALA A 194 11.61 10.38 19.39
CA ALA A 194 10.28 10.10 19.91
C ALA A 194 9.90 8.62 19.67
N MET A 195 10.14 8.11 18.47
CA MET A 195 9.90 6.70 18.13
C MET A 195 10.74 5.75 18.96
N ALA A 196 12.02 6.06 19.20
CA ALA A 196 12.91 5.25 20.04
C ALA A 196 12.40 5.13 21.48
N ARG A 197 11.71 6.15 22.00
CA ARG A 197 11.11 6.15 23.35
C ARG A 197 9.74 5.51 23.43
N LEU A 198 8.92 5.67 22.38
CA LEU A 198 7.52 5.29 22.39
C LEU A 198 7.24 3.88 21.83
N LEU A 199 8.15 3.37 20.98
CA LEU A 199 7.96 2.07 20.33
C LEU A 199 8.51 0.96 21.24
N PRO A 200 7.68 0.09 21.82
CA PRO A 200 8.12 -1.11 22.55
C PRO A 200 8.59 -2.18 21.57
N GLU A 201 9.31 -3.20 22.03
CA GLU A 201 9.41 -4.44 21.27
C GLU A 201 8.10 -5.20 21.36
N SER A 202 7.77 -6.00 20.34
CA SER A 202 6.54 -6.77 20.31
C SER A 202 6.62 -7.96 21.30
N ASN A 203 5.71 -8.01 22.26
CA ASN A 203 5.59 -9.11 23.20
C ASN A 203 5.38 -10.47 22.52
N ARG A 204 4.74 -10.47 21.34
CA ARG A 204 4.54 -11.71 20.55
C ARG A 204 5.81 -12.17 19.90
N TRP A 205 6.63 -11.23 19.39
CA TRP A 205 7.93 -11.56 18.81
C TRP A 205 8.85 -12.15 19.89
N GLU A 206 8.92 -11.55 21.07
CA GLU A 206 9.73 -12.05 22.18
C GLU A 206 9.33 -13.48 22.58
N ARG A 207 8.03 -13.78 22.64
CA ARG A 207 7.53 -15.13 22.91
C ARG A 207 7.85 -16.12 21.78
N SER A 208 7.64 -15.73 20.54
CA SER A 208 7.92 -16.58 19.37
C SER A 208 9.41 -16.86 19.20
N ASP A 209 10.27 -15.92 19.54
CA ASP A 209 11.72 -16.10 19.51
C ASP A 209 12.17 -17.06 20.63
N ALA A 210 11.63 -16.88 21.85
CA ALA A 210 11.90 -17.76 22.98
C ALA A 210 11.41 -19.20 22.75
N GLU A 211 10.30 -19.40 22.03
CA GLU A 211 9.70 -20.72 21.76
C GLU A 211 10.21 -21.37 20.45
N GLY A 212 11.01 -20.66 19.65
CA GLY A 212 11.55 -21.16 18.38
C GLY A 212 10.49 -21.46 17.31
N ILE A 213 9.27 -20.93 17.47
CA ILE A 213 8.09 -21.22 16.63
C ILE A 213 8.21 -20.63 15.22
N THR A 214 8.99 -19.59 15.03
CA THR A 214 9.18 -18.88 13.76
C THR A 214 9.78 -19.75 12.64
N ARG A 215 10.11 -21.01 12.90
CA ARG A 215 10.80 -21.92 11.98
C ARG A 215 9.93 -22.98 11.31
N ARG A 216 8.63 -23.06 11.57
CA ARG A 216 7.84 -24.27 11.24
C ARG A 216 7.01 -24.25 9.96
N THR A 217 6.84 -23.11 9.27
CA THR A 217 6.12 -23.07 7.99
C THR A 217 7.04 -22.70 6.85
N ASN A 218 7.09 -23.55 5.81
CA ASN A 218 7.83 -23.27 4.60
C ASN A 218 7.06 -22.33 3.68
N PHE A 219 7.77 -21.49 2.93
CA PHE A 219 7.19 -20.54 1.98
C PHE A 219 6.34 -21.22 0.88
N TYR A 220 6.56 -22.50 0.63
CA TYR A 220 5.86 -23.30 -0.36
C TYR A 220 4.66 -24.09 0.17
N ASP A 221 4.37 -24.05 1.47
CA ASP A 221 3.29 -24.83 2.08
C ASP A 221 1.89 -24.42 1.59
N VAL A 222 1.74 -23.20 1.06
CA VAL A 222 0.50 -22.72 0.42
C VAL A 222 0.16 -23.49 -0.87
N PHE A 223 1.12 -24.20 -1.47
CA PHE A 223 0.92 -25.00 -2.68
C PHE A 223 0.59 -26.47 -2.42
N GLN A 224 0.31 -26.86 -1.18
CA GLN A 224 -0.22 -28.18 -0.87
C GLN A 224 -1.48 -28.46 -1.72
N PRO A 225 -1.74 -29.73 -2.09
CA PRO A 225 -2.83 -30.09 -3.00
C PRO A 225 -4.18 -29.47 -2.63
N LEU A 226 -4.47 -29.36 -1.33
CA LEU A 226 -5.72 -28.79 -0.80
C LEU A 226 -5.90 -27.30 -1.12
N TYR A 227 -4.80 -26.51 -1.11
CA TYR A 227 -4.83 -25.06 -1.27
C TYR A 227 -4.29 -24.59 -2.61
N ARG A 228 -3.60 -25.46 -3.35
CA ARG A 228 -2.85 -25.09 -4.58
C ARG A 228 -3.67 -24.30 -5.59
N LYS A 229 -4.91 -24.76 -5.87
CA LYS A 229 -5.79 -24.10 -6.84
C LYS A 229 -6.13 -22.68 -6.38
N ARG A 230 -6.51 -22.50 -5.10
CA ARG A 230 -6.83 -21.19 -4.51
C ARG A 230 -5.60 -20.28 -4.48
N ALA A 231 -4.45 -20.79 -4.02
CA ALA A 231 -3.20 -20.04 -3.93
C ALA A 231 -2.73 -19.53 -5.30
N ILE A 232 -2.65 -20.41 -6.31
CA ILE A 232 -2.24 -20.02 -7.67
C ILE A 232 -3.20 -18.97 -8.25
N THR A 233 -4.50 -19.17 -8.13
CA THR A 233 -5.48 -18.20 -8.63
C THR A 233 -5.32 -16.85 -7.98
N MET A 234 -5.20 -16.79 -6.66
CA MET A 234 -5.03 -15.53 -5.95
C MET A 234 -3.70 -14.84 -6.29
N ILE A 235 -2.61 -15.60 -6.46
CA ILE A 235 -1.31 -15.08 -6.88
C ILE A 235 -1.40 -14.48 -8.29
N VAL A 236 -2.03 -15.19 -9.24
CA VAL A 236 -2.21 -14.70 -10.62
C VAL A 236 -3.09 -13.44 -10.63
N CYS A 237 -4.18 -13.43 -9.86
CA CYS A 237 -5.05 -12.26 -9.76
C CYS A 237 -4.33 -11.07 -9.11
N ALA A 238 -3.52 -11.29 -8.06
CA ALA A 238 -2.72 -10.23 -7.43
C ALA A 238 -1.66 -9.65 -8.39
N LEU A 239 -0.99 -10.52 -9.16
CA LEU A 239 -0.05 -10.09 -10.19
C LEU A 239 -0.74 -9.22 -11.25
N ALA A 240 -1.87 -9.69 -11.78
CA ALA A 240 -2.64 -8.97 -12.79
C ALA A 240 -3.21 -7.64 -12.25
N ALA A 241 -3.69 -7.62 -11.01
CA ALA A 241 -4.11 -6.40 -10.34
C ALA A 241 -2.96 -5.40 -10.21
N ALA A 242 -1.77 -5.84 -9.79
CA ALA A 242 -0.60 -4.98 -9.69
C ALA A 242 -0.16 -4.42 -11.06
N ILE A 243 -0.19 -5.23 -12.12
CA ILE A 243 0.07 -4.77 -13.49
C ILE A 243 -0.96 -3.71 -13.92
N SER A 244 -2.23 -3.93 -13.60
CA SER A 244 -3.34 -3.06 -13.98
C SER A 244 -3.32 -1.71 -13.25
N THR A 245 -2.97 -1.67 -11.97
CA THR A 245 -3.17 -0.47 -11.13
C THR A 245 -1.90 0.33 -10.87
N THR A 246 -0.71 -0.30 -10.87
CA THR A 246 0.53 0.40 -10.46
C THR A 246 0.86 1.60 -11.35
N ALA A 247 0.90 1.43 -12.66
CA ALA A 247 1.17 2.54 -13.56
C ALA A 247 0.04 3.57 -13.54
N ALA A 248 -1.21 3.12 -13.43
CA ALA A 248 -2.35 4.03 -13.34
C ALA A 248 -2.24 4.97 -12.12
N ASN A 249 -1.87 4.43 -10.96
CA ASN A 249 -1.68 5.24 -9.75
C ASN A 249 -0.42 6.14 -9.83
N ALA A 250 0.68 5.62 -10.39
CA ALA A 250 1.95 6.34 -10.48
C ALA A 250 1.88 7.55 -11.45
N PHE A 251 1.17 7.40 -12.56
CA PHE A 251 1.14 8.43 -13.62
C PHE A 251 -0.08 9.35 -13.58
N GLY A 252 -1.01 9.20 -12.63
CA GLY A 252 -2.24 10.00 -12.59
C GLY A 252 -1.99 11.50 -12.54
N TYR A 253 -1.14 11.95 -11.64
CA TYR A 253 -0.79 13.38 -11.52
C TYR A 253 0.00 13.88 -12.75
N TYR A 254 0.96 13.09 -13.23
CA TYR A 254 1.71 13.40 -14.45
C TYR A 254 0.79 13.52 -15.69
N HIS A 255 -0.16 12.59 -15.84
CA HIS A 255 -1.13 12.63 -16.94
C HIS A 255 -1.94 13.92 -16.91
N ALA A 256 -2.49 14.31 -15.76
CA ALA A 256 -3.28 15.52 -15.62
C ALA A 256 -2.47 16.80 -15.94
N VAL A 257 -1.23 16.90 -15.45
CA VAL A 257 -0.40 18.11 -15.64
C VAL A 257 0.30 18.12 -16.99
N SER A 258 0.95 17.01 -17.39
CA SER A 258 1.85 17.02 -18.56
C SER A 258 1.19 16.60 -19.85
N VAL A 259 0.12 15.78 -19.80
CA VAL A 259 -0.59 15.30 -21.00
C VAL A 259 -1.84 16.12 -21.25
N VAL A 260 -2.69 16.32 -20.24
CA VAL A 260 -3.94 17.09 -20.37
C VAL A 260 -3.70 18.61 -20.25
N GLY A 261 -2.61 19.02 -19.58
CA GLY A 261 -2.23 20.43 -19.44
C GLY A 261 -2.93 21.18 -18.32
N LEU A 262 -3.46 20.47 -17.30
CA LEU A 262 -4.04 21.12 -16.13
C LEU A 262 -2.95 21.80 -15.29
N SER A 263 -3.32 22.89 -14.61
CA SER A 263 -2.42 23.51 -13.63
C SER A 263 -2.16 22.57 -12.43
N ALA A 264 -1.01 22.74 -11.78
CA ALA A 264 -0.71 22.00 -10.55
C ALA A 264 -1.79 22.23 -9.47
N ALA A 265 -2.30 23.46 -9.36
CA ALA A 265 -3.35 23.80 -8.40
C ALA A 265 -4.66 23.04 -8.69
N SER A 266 -5.13 23.05 -9.95
CA SER A 266 -6.34 22.33 -10.36
C SER A 266 -6.19 20.83 -10.16
N THR A 267 -5.02 20.26 -10.53
CA THR A 267 -4.74 18.84 -10.38
C THR A 267 -4.69 18.45 -8.91
N SER A 268 -4.04 19.24 -8.05
CA SER A 268 -4.00 18.96 -6.62
C SER A 268 -5.38 19.07 -5.96
N THR A 269 -6.17 20.10 -6.32
CA THR A 269 -7.56 20.23 -5.85
C THR A 269 -8.39 19.01 -6.24
N MET A 270 -8.30 18.59 -7.50
CA MET A 270 -8.94 17.38 -8.00
C MET A 270 -8.53 16.14 -7.18
N THR A 271 -7.23 15.93 -7.00
CA THR A 271 -6.70 14.76 -6.31
C THR A 271 -7.13 14.73 -4.84
N ILE A 272 -7.10 15.87 -4.15
CA ILE A 272 -7.50 15.96 -2.74
C ILE A 272 -9.01 15.78 -2.59
N VAL A 273 -9.81 16.48 -3.39
CA VAL A 273 -11.27 16.43 -3.26
C VAL A 273 -11.81 15.09 -3.74
N ALA A 274 -11.52 14.70 -4.97
CA ALA A 274 -12.02 13.44 -5.52
C ALA A 274 -11.42 12.22 -4.80
N GLY A 275 -10.12 12.24 -4.48
CA GLY A 275 -9.46 11.19 -3.70
C GLY A 275 -9.95 11.13 -2.26
N GLY A 276 -10.19 12.27 -1.62
CA GLY A 276 -10.76 12.33 -0.26
C GLY A 276 -12.18 11.75 -0.21
N ILE A 277 -13.04 12.11 -1.15
CA ILE A 277 -14.39 11.55 -1.25
C ILE A 277 -14.33 10.05 -1.59
N ALA A 278 -13.33 9.63 -2.38
CA ALA A 278 -13.16 8.23 -2.78
C ALA A 278 -12.87 7.28 -1.60
N LEU A 279 -12.48 7.79 -0.44
CA LEU A 279 -12.35 6.99 0.78
C LEU A 279 -13.67 6.30 1.20
N VAL A 280 -14.82 6.77 0.69
CA VAL A 280 -16.12 6.08 0.84
C VAL A 280 -16.10 4.66 0.23
N GLY A 281 -15.16 4.38 -0.65
CA GLY A 281 -14.94 3.04 -1.21
C GLY A 281 -14.67 1.96 -0.15
N PHE A 282 -14.00 2.29 0.96
CA PHE A 282 -13.76 1.34 2.05
C PHE A 282 -15.06 0.86 2.72
N PRO A 283 -15.92 1.74 3.28
CA PRO A 283 -17.19 1.30 3.84
C PRO A 283 -18.14 0.70 2.79
N LEU A 284 -18.11 1.19 1.55
CA LEU A 284 -18.89 0.62 0.45
C LEU A 284 -18.43 -0.81 0.13
N GLY A 285 -17.13 -1.05 0.07
CA GLY A 285 -16.55 -2.38 -0.14
C GLY A 285 -16.89 -3.35 1.00
N ALA A 286 -16.83 -2.89 2.25
CA ALA A 286 -17.24 -3.68 3.41
C ALA A 286 -18.73 -4.04 3.33
N TRP A 287 -19.59 -3.07 3.08
CA TRP A 287 -21.04 -3.27 2.94
C TRP A 287 -21.37 -4.24 1.80
N THR A 288 -20.75 -4.09 0.63
CA THR A 288 -20.99 -4.99 -0.52
C THR A 288 -20.49 -6.41 -0.23
N ALA A 289 -19.30 -6.55 0.42
CA ALA A 289 -18.75 -7.85 0.78
C ALA A 289 -19.61 -8.58 1.82
N GLU A 290 -20.24 -7.87 2.74
CA GLU A 290 -21.17 -8.45 3.72
C GLU A 290 -22.54 -8.77 3.08
N ARG A 291 -23.03 -7.89 2.20
CA ARG A 291 -24.37 -8.03 1.62
C ARG A 291 -24.45 -9.01 0.46
N PHE A 292 -23.48 -8.98 -0.44
CA PHE A 292 -23.48 -9.76 -1.68
C PHE A 292 -22.45 -10.88 -1.68
N GLY A 293 -21.42 -10.78 -0.85
CA GLY A 293 -20.32 -11.73 -0.77
C GLY A 293 -18.98 -11.14 -1.18
N ARG A 294 -17.91 -11.85 -0.81
CA ARG A 294 -16.53 -11.41 -1.09
C ARG A 294 -16.20 -11.50 -2.58
N VAL A 295 -16.59 -12.61 -3.21
CA VAL A 295 -16.32 -12.87 -4.63
C VAL A 295 -17.04 -11.87 -5.54
N PRO A 296 -18.36 -11.64 -5.44
CA PRO A 296 -19.04 -10.62 -6.25
C PRO A 296 -18.45 -9.21 -6.04
N THR A 297 -18.03 -8.87 -4.83
CA THR A 297 -17.41 -7.57 -4.53
C THR A 297 -16.09 -7.40 -5.28
N VAL A 298 -15.18 -8.37 -5.20
CA VAL A 298 -13.89 -8.32 -5.90
C VAL A 298 -14.08 -8.26 -7.41
N VAL A 299 -14.99 -9.07 -7.96
CA VAL A 299 -15.25 -9.12 -9.40
C VAL A 299 -15.82 -7.80 -9.91
N SER A 300 -16.88 -7.30 -9.27
CA SER A 300 -17.56 -6.07 -9.72
C SER A 300 -16.64 -4.86 -9.62
N PHE A 301 -15.99 -4.66 -8.48
CA PHE A 301 -15.06 -3.54 -8.32
C PHE A 301 -13.82 -3.69 -9.20
N GLY A 302 -13.29 -4.90 -9.39
CA GLY A 302 -12.15 -5.15 -10.29
C GLY A 302 -12.43 -4.76 -11.75
N ILE A 303 -13.64 -5.02 -12.24
CA ILE A 303 -14.08 -4.59 -13.58
C ILE A 303 -14.27 -3.06 -13.61
N LEU A 304 -14.91 -2.50 -12.58
CA LEU A 304 -15.19 -1.08 -12.49
C LEU A 304 -13.93 -0.22 -12.32
N ILE A 305 -12.86 -0.71 -11.66
CA ILE A 305 -11.55 -0.06 -11.64
C ILE A 305 -11.04 0.15 -13.06
N THR A 306 -11.08 -0.90 -13.88
CA THR A 306 -10.64 -0.80 -15.28
C THR A 306 -11.44 0.25 -16.05
N ALA A 307 -12.75 0.28 -15.91
CA ALA A 307 -13.59 1.30 -16.54
C ALA A 307 -13.19 2.72 -16.09
N GLY A 308 -12.90 2.93 -14.80
CA GLY A 308 -12.42 4.20 -14.26
C GLY A 308 -11.05 4.61 -14.81
N HIS A 309 -10.11 3.66 -14.94
CA HIS A 309 -8.80 3.92 -15.55
C HIS A 309 -8.94 4.30 -17.03
N LEU A 310 -9.75 3.58 -17.80
CA LEU A 310 -10.00 3.90 -19.21
C LEU A 310 -10.65 5.28 -19.35
N TRP A 311 -11.63 5.59 -18.50
CA TRP A 311 -12.23 6.91 -18.43
C TRP A 311 -11.19 8.00 -18.18
N PHE A 312 -10.31 7.81 -17.20
CA PHE A 312 -9.31 8.80 -16.81
C PHE A 312 -8.21 8.97 -17.86
N TYR A 313 -7.66 7.88 -18.42
CA TYR A 313 -6.48 7.91 -19.29
C TYR A 313 -6.80 8.06 -20.78
N TRP A 314 -7.96 7.57 -21.25
CA TRP A 314 -8.34 7.62 -22.66
C TRP A 314 -9.30 8.75 -23.02
N GLY A 315 -9.79 9.50 -22.08
CA GLY A 315 -10.54 10.74 -22.28
C GLY A 315 -9.83 11.93 -21.67
N PRO A 316 -10.26 13.17 -21.79
CA PRO A 316 -11.37 13.65 -22.61
C PRO A 316 -10.99 13.80 -24.09
N PRO A 317 -11.96 13.84 -24.99
CA PRO A 317 -11.71 14.31 -26.36
C PRO A 317 -11.09 15.70 -26.32
N THR A 318 -10.16 15.98 -27.24
CA THR A 318 -9.37 17.25 -27.32
C THR A 318 -10.19 18.54 -27.31
N HIS A 319 -11.52 18.44 -27.50
CA HIS A 319 -12.47 19.57 -27.54
C HIS A 319 -13.45 19.58 -26.36
N PHE A 320 -13.23 18.78 -25.31
CA PHE A 320 -14.12 18.77 -24.17
C PHE A 320 -13.98 20.03 -23.34
N ALA A 321 -15.08 20.76 -23.13
CA ALA A 321 -15.07 22.06 -22.47
C ALA A 321 -14.62 22.02 -20.98
N TRP A 322 -14.64 20.84 -20.34
CA TRP A 322 -14.46 20.71 -18.88
C TRP A 322 -13.51 19.55 -18.52
N PRO A 323 -12.24 19.58 -18.96
CA PRO A 323 -11.31 18.45 -18.76
C PRO A 323 -11.06 18.13 -17.27
N LEU A 324 -11.10 19.14 -16.40
CA LEU A 324 -10.96 18.95 -14.96
C LEU A 324 -12.08 18.07 -14.39
N MET A 325 -13.34 18.32 -14.77
CA MET A 325 -14.47 17.52 -14.27
C MET A 325 -14.43 16.09 -14.81
N TRP A 326 -14.01 15.91 -16.05
CA TRP A 326 -13.82 14.59 -16.64
C TRP A 326 -12.78 13.79 -15.88
N LEU A 327 -11.62 14.36 -15.63
CA LEU A 327 -10.56 13.69 -14.88
C LEU A 327 -10.96 13.46 -13.41
N ALA A 328 -11.63 14.43 -12.78
CA ALA A 328 -12.07 14.30 -11.39
C ALA A 328 -13.06 13.13 -11.21
N THR A 329 -14.01 12.96 -12.13
CA THR A 329 -14.97 11.85 -12.08
C THR A 329 -14.29 10.50 -12.31
N GLY A 330 -13.36 10.39 -13.27
CA GLY A 330 -12.57 9.19 -13.49
C GLY A 330 -11.68 8.85 -12.30
N TYR A 331 -10.99 9.85 -11.73
CA TYR A 331 -10.13 9.72 -10.56
C TYR A 331 -10.92 9.24 -9.33
N PHE A 332 -12.06 9.87 -9.06
CA PHE A 332 -12.98 9.44 -8.01
C PHE A 332 -13.41 7.98 -8.20
N TRP A 333 -13.88 7.66 -9.41
CA TRP A 333 -14.44 6.35 -9.72
C TRP A 333 -13.46 5.21 -9.49
N PHE A 334 -12.25 5.29 -10.07
CA PHE A 334 -11.31 4.20 -9.91
C PHE A 334 -10.77 4.08 -8.47
N ASN A 335 -10.60 5.19 -7.74
CA ASN A 335 -10.17 5.14 -6.33
C ASN A 335 -11.24 4.53 -5.41
N VAL A 336 -12.53 4.86 -5.58
CA VAL A 336 -13.64 4.20 -4.87
C VAL A 336 -13.61 2.70 -5.09
N CYS A 337 -13.48 2.30 -6.36
CA CYS A 337 -13.50 0.89 -6.72
C CYS A 337 -12.24 0.15 -6.23
N ASP A 338 -11.07 0.78 -6.27
CA ASP A 338 -9.80 0.23 -5.77
C ASP A 338 -9.87 -0.02 -4.25
N SER A 339 -10.37 0.97 -3.50
CA SER A 339 -10.60 0.83 -2.06
C SER A 339 -11.58 -0.30 -1.75
N GLY A 340 -12.69 -0.40 -2.51
CA GLY A 340 -13.70 -1.44 -2.33
C GLY A 340 -13.18 -2.84 -2.67
N ALA A 341 -12.44 -3.00 -3.76
CA ALA A 341 -11.81 -4.26 -4.16
C ALA A 341 -10.77 -4.73 -3.14
N THR A 342 -10.01 -3.78 -2.57
CA THR A 342 -9.00 -4.06 -1.54
C THR A 342 -9.65 -4.69 -0.30
N VAL A 343 -10.79 -4.17 0.16
CA VAL A 343 -11.52 -4.74 1.29
C VAL A 343 -11.97 -6.17 0.99
N GLY A 344 -12.60 -6.41 -0.16
CA GLY A 344 -13.07 -7.72 -0.57
C GLY A 344 -11.94 -8.74 -0.72
N SER A 345 -10.83 -8.35 -1.35
CA SER A 345 -9.68 -9.22 -1.58
C SER A 345 -8.94 -9.57 -0.29
N ASN A 346 -8.77 -8.61 0.62
CA ASN A 346 -8.15 -8.86 1.93
C ASN A 346 -9.00 -9.80 2.79
N ALA A 347 -10.34 -9.62 2.79
CA ALA A 347 -11.25 -10.52 3.49
C ALA A 347 -11.12 -11.95 2.92
N ALA A 348 -11.22 -12.11 1.60
CA ALA A 348 -11.06 -13.41 0.95
C ALA A 348 -9.69 -14.05 1.27
N ALA A 349 -8.60 -13.27 1.22
CA ALA A 349 -7.25 -13.77 1.52
C ALA A 349 -7.11 -14.31 2.95
N THR A 350 -7.78 -13.67 3.92
CA THR A 350 -7.73 -14.10 5.32
C THR A 350 -8.67 -15.27 5.64
N GLU A 351 -9.77 -15.43 4.89
CA GLU A 351 -10.77 -16.46 5.09
C GLU A 351 -10.43 -17.78 4.39
N LEU A 352 -9.73 -17.74 3.25
CA LEU A 352 -9.45 -18.92 2.41
C LEU A 352 -8.29 -19.79 2.87
N PHE A 353 -7.46 -19.31 3.81
CA PHE A 353 -6.27 -20.02 4.28
C PHE A 353 -6.26 -20.19 5.79
N PRO A 354 -5.81 -21.35 6.31
CA PRO A 354 -5.66 -21.58 7.72
C PRO A 354 -4.68 -20.59 8.35
N THR A 355 -4.83 -20.37 9.64
CA THR A 355 -4.06 -19.38 10.40
C THR A 355 -2.54 -19.51 10.19
N ALA A 356 -2.04 -20.75 10.09
CA ALA A 356 -0.63 -21.05 9.87
C ALA A 356 -0.10 -20.57 8.50
N LEU A 357 -0.94 -20.55 7.45
CA LEU A 357 -0.54 -20.20 6.07
C LEU A 357 -0.86 -18.78 5.67
N ARG A 358 -1.67 -18.03 6.45
CA ARG A 358 -2.06 -16.64 6.12
C ARG A 358 -0.87 -15.71 5.91
N GLY A 359 0.08 -15.75 6.84
CA GLY A 359 1.31 -14.93 6.74
C GLY A 359 2.13 -15.25 5.49
N THR A 360 2.26 -16.53 5.19
CA THR A 360 2.98 -17.00 3.98
C THR A 360 2.27 -16.54 2.71
N MET A 361 0.94 -16.59 2.67
CA MET A 361 0.16 -16.13 1.50
C MET A 361 0.27 -14.61 1.31
N MET A 362 0.25 -13.84 2.39
CA MET A 362 0.48 -12.38 2.32
C MET A 362 1.90 -12.06 1.84
N GLY A 363 2.90 -12.87 2.19
CA GLY A 363 4.25 -12.78 1.65
C GLY A 363 4.29 -13.02 0.12
N TRP A 364 3.54 -14.00 -0.38
CA TRP A 364 3.37 -14.22 -1.81
C TRP A 364 2.71 -13.04 -2.51
N PHE A 365 1.65 -12.46 -1.93
CA PHE A 365 1.02 -11.26 -2.49
C PHE A 365 1.99 -10.11 -2.60
N ALA A 366 2.78 -9.84 -1.55
CA ALA A 366 3.78 -8.79 -1.58
C ALA A 366 4.82 -9.02 -2.70
N LEU A 367 5.30 -10.26 -2.86
CA LEU A 367 6.27 -10.62 -3.90
C LEU A 367 5.70 -10.42 -5.31
N VAL A 368 4.51 -10.96 -5.59
CA VAL A 368 3.95 -10.86 -6.95
C VAL A 368 3.45 -9.46 -7.27
N SER A 369 2.99 -8.70 -6.29
CA SER A 369 2.68 -7.28 -6.47
C SER A 369 3.93 -6.46 -6.82
N ALA A 370 5.07 -6.77 -6.19
CA ALA A 370 6.36 -6.18 -6.53
C ALA A 370 6.76 -6.48 -7.99
N ILE A 371 6.64 -7.74 -8.42
CA ILE A 371 6.91 -8.16 -9.79
C ILE A 371 5.94 -7.46 -10.76
N GLY A 372 4.65 -7.41 -10.44
CA GLY A 372 3.63 -6.73 -11.23
C GLY A 372 3.90 -5.24 -11.40
N ALA A 373 4.38 -4.57 -10.35
CA ALA A 373 4.75 -3.16 -10.40
C ALA A 373 5.93 -2.90 -11.35
N VAL A 374 6.96 -3.75 -11.30
CA VAL A 374 8.09 -3.69 -12.24
C VAL A 374 7.61 -3.90 -13.68
N ILE A 375 6.80 -4.94 -13.92
CA ILE A 375 6.25 -5.23 -15.25
C ILE A 375 5.40 -4.07 -15.76
N SER A 376 4.51 -3.52 -14.92
CA SER A 376 3.63 -2.40 -15.26
C SER A 376 4.42 -1.18 -15.73
N ASN A 377 5.36 -0.70 -14.91
CA ASN A 377 6.16 0.47 -15.23
C ASN A 377 7.14 0.23 -16.40
N ALA A 378 7.74 -0.97 -16.50
CA ALA A 378 8.60 -1.34 -17.62
C ALA A 378 7.81 -1.43 -18.93
N ALA A 379 6.58 -1.97 -18.91
CA ALA A 379 5.72 -1.99 -20.09
C ALA A 379 5.39 -0.58 -20.57
N VAL A 380 5.07 0.36 -19.67
CA VAL A 380 4.87 1.77 -20.04
C VAL A 380 6.14 2.35 -20.64
N ALA A 381 7.32 2.11 -20.04
CA ALA A 381 8.60 2.62 -20.53
C ALA A 381 8.94 2.16 -21.95
N ILE A 382 8.60 0.90 -22.30
CA ILE A 382 8.91 0.29 -23.59
C ILE A 382 7.85 0.62 -24.64
N LEU A 383 6.57 0.59 -24.26
CA LEU A 383 5.46 0.67 -25.21
C LEU A 383 4.96 2.10 -25.43
N ALA A 384 5.20 3.06 -24.52
CA ALA A 384 4.69 4.42 -24.65
C ALA A 384 5.15 5.10 -25.96
N THR A 385 6.40 4.90 -26.36
CA THR A 385 6.94 5.45 -27.62
C THR A 385 6.39 4.76 -28.88
N ARG A 386 5.95 3.48 -28.76
CA ARG A 386 5.46 2.68 -29.87
C ARG A 386 3.95 2.79 -30.08
N MET A 387 3.19 3.02 -29.01
CA MET A 387 1.72 3.01 -29.03
C MET A 387 1.11 4.41 -29.01
N GLY A 388 1.90 5.47 -29.25
CA GLY A 388 1.37 6.84 -29.36
C GLY A 388 1.19 7.59 -28.04
N GLY A 389 1.80 7.12 -26.96
CA GLY A 389 1.85 7.87 -25.71
C GLY A 389 1.61 7.03 -24.44
N LEU A 390 2.01 7.63 -23.32
CA LEU A 390 1.90 6.99 -21.99
C LEU A 390 0.46 6.63 -21.64
N SER A 391 -0.49 7.51 -21.90
CA SER A 391 -1.90 7.35 -21.49
C SER A 391 -2.56 6.14 -22.17
N ILE A 392 -2.23 5.89 -23.45
CA ILE A 392 -2.76 4.75 -24.21
C ILE A 392 -2.28 3.44 -23.58
N VAL A 393 -0.99 3.38 -23.24
CA VAL A 393 -0.39 2.18 -22.65
C VAL A 393 -0.91 1.92 -21.25
N VAL A 394 -1.02 2.96 -20.41
CA VAL A 394 -1.56 2.81 -19.05
C VAL A 394 -3.01 2.32 -19.08
N GLY A 395 -3.85 2.90 -19.95
CA GLY A 395 -5.22 2.41 -20.14
C GLY A 395 -5.27 0.98 -20.65
N ALA A 396 -4.42 0.61 -21.63
CA ALA A 396 -4.36 -0.76 -22.15
C ALA A 396 -3.92 -1.78 -21.09
N LEU A 397 -2.93 -1.44 -20.25
CA LEU A 397 -2.49 -2.31 -19.14
C LEU A 397 -3.59 -2.52 -18.10
N SER A 398 -4.46 -1.53 -17.89
CA SER A 398 -5.58 -1.65 -16.95
C SER A 398 -6.58 -2.74 -17.37
N ILE A 399 -6.70 -3.04 -18.68
CA ILE A 399 -7.60 -4.09 -19.19
C ILE A 399 -7.23 -5.47 -18.65
N VAL A 400 -5.96 -5.71 -18.27
CA VAL A 400 -5.50 -6.97 -17.67
C VAL A 400 -6.27 -7.30 -16.37
N GLY A 401 -6.81 -6.30 -15.69
CA GLY A 401 -7.64 -6.47 -14.51
C GLY A 401 -8.95 -7.21 -14.76
N ILE A 402 -9.55 -7.09 -15.94
CA ILE A 402 -10.85 -7.72 -16.28
C ILE A 402 -10.76 -9.26 -16.28
N PRO A 403 -9.88 -9.90 -17.09
CA PRO A 403 -9.77 -11.35 -17.06
C PRO A 403 -9.35 -11.89 -15.70
N ALA A 404 -8.56 -11.14 -14.94
CA ALA A 404 -8.19 -11.52 -13.58
C ALA A 404 -9.39 -11.52 -12.63
N ALA A 405 -10.23 -10.49 -12.68
CA ALA A 405 -11.48 -10.43 -11.90
C ALA A 405 -12.43 -11.58 -12.27
N ILE A 406 -12.59 -11.88 -13.55
CA ILE A 406 -13.40 -13.01 -14.03
C ILE A 406 -12.81 -14.33 -13.53
N LEU A 407 -11.49 -14.55 -13.65
CA LEU A 407 -10.79 -15.74 -13.16
C LEU A 407 -11.02 -15.92 -11.65
N PHE A 408 -10.93 -14.84 -10.88
CA PHE A 408 -11.22 -14.86 -9.45
C PHE A 408 -12.63 -15.36 -9.18
N GLY A 409 -13.63 -14.81 -9.88
CA GLY A 409 -15.03 -15.20 -9.75
C GLY A 409 -15.34 -16.63 -10.16
N MET A 410 -14.59 -17.20 -11.12
CA MET A 410 -14.78 -18.57 -11.60
C MET A 410 -14.15 -19.64 -10.70
N VAL A 411 -13.11 -19.28 -9.95
CA VAL A 411 -12.26 -20.27 -9.26
C VAL A 411 -12.37 -20.19 -7.75
N ILE A 412 -12.58 -19.00 -7.21
CA ILE A 412 -12.63 -18.78 -5.76
C ILE A 412 -14.04 -19.03 -5.25
N ASP A 413 -14.14 -19.90 -4.24
CA ASP A 413 -15.40 -20.18 -3.57
C ASP A 413 -15.84 -18.98 -2.72
N GLU A 414 -17.16 -18.72 -2.67
CA GLU A 414 -17.73 -17.68 -1.81
C GLU A 414 -17.62 -18.09 -0.34
N THR A 415 -17.11 -17.17 0.50
CA THR A 415 -16.89 -17.42 1.93
C THR A 415 -17.91 -16.76 2.84
N ARG A 416 -18.87 -16.01 2.27
CA ARG A 416 -19.90 -15.30 3.03
C ARG A 416 -20.70 -16.24 3.94
N GLY A 417 -20.76 -15.91 5.23
CA GLY A 417 -21.54 -16.63 6.22
C GLY A 417 -20.92 -17.95 6.69
N LEU A 418 -19.74 -18.30 6.19
CA LEU A 418 -18.99 -19.46 6.68
C LEU A 418 -18.14 -19.08 7.90
N SER A 419 -17.92 -20.04 8.81
CA SER A 419 -16.90 -19.88 9.85
C SER A 419 -15.50 -19.89 9.22
N LEU A 420 -14.52 -19.28 9.89
CA LEU A 420 -13.14 -19.24 9.38
C LEU A 420 -12.56 -20.64 9.19
N GLU A 421 -12.88 -21.56 10.10
CA GLU A 421 -12.43 -22.96 10.07
C GLU A 421 -13.00 -23.68 8.85
N THR A 422 -14.30 -23.47 8.57
CA THR A 422 -14.97 -24.08 7.40
C THR A 422 -14.48 -23.48 6.08
N ALA A 423 -14.35 -22.16 5.99
CA ALA A 423 -13.90 -21.47 4.80
C ALA A 423 -12.44 -21.82 4.45
N SER A 424 -11.56 -21.89 5.46
CA SER A 424 -10.14 -22.24 5.32
C SER A 424 -9.89 -23.73 5.20
N LYS A 425 -10.89 -24.60 5.46
CA LYS A 425 -10.72 -26.06 5.58
C LYS A 425 -9.62 -26.43 6.60
N GLU A 426 -9.56 -25.70 7.72
CA GLU A 426 -8.49 -25.83 8.72
C GLU A 426 -8.44 -27.21 9.34
N GLU A 427 -9.58 -27.89 9.50
CA GLU A 427 -9.66 -29.27 9.99
C GLU A 427 -8.97 -30.31 9.09
N GLN A 428 -8.79 -30.00 7.81
CA GLN A 428 -8.11 -30.85 6.83
C GLN A 428 -6.62 -30.50 6.66
N PHE A 429 -6.17 -29.46 7.36
CA PHE A 429 -4.78 -29.03 7.30
C PHE A 429 -3.92 -29.87 8.26
N HIS A 430 -3.06 -30.70 7.70
CA HIS A 430 -2.01 -31.40 8.44
C HIS A 430 -0.67 -30.71 8.11
N PRO A 431 -0.01 -30.07 9.09
CA PRO A 431 1.34 -29.56 8.85
C PRO A 431 2.26 -30.71 8.46
N PRO A 432 3.20 -30.51 7.53
CA PRO A 432 4.16 -31.57 7.17
C PRO A 432 4.93 -32.02 8.41
N GLU A 433 4.94 -33.31 8.67
CA GLU A 433 5.83 -33.92 9.67
C GLU A 433 7.27 -33.72 9.21
N ASN A 434 8.08 -33.02 9.99
CA ASN A 434 9.51 -32.80 9.73
C ASN A 434 10.32 -34.01 10.17
#